data_e1fb7cf383ae7b89c36bbd77483dca1a
#
_entry.id   e1fb7cf383ae7b89c36bbd77483dca1a
#
_cell.length_a   1.000
_cell.length_b   1.000
_cell.length_c   1.000
_cell.angle_alpha   90.00
_cell.angle_beta   90.00
_cell.angle_gamma   90.00
#
_symmetry.space_group_name_H-M   'P 1'
#
loop_
_entity.id
_entity.type
_entity.pdbx_description
1 polymer ?
#
loop_
_entity_poly.entity_id
_entity_poly.type
_entity_poly.pdbx_seq_one_letter_code
_entity_poly.pdbx_strand_id
1 'polypeptide(L)'
;MKKSILTYIKFITCSISILGISSCSNTRFLKEGEMLYTGSKLTIEGDSLSKTDKAELKDNLEKNIIPKPNSSFLGLRPRLYIYNITSEPKKQKGLKYWLKYKVGQKPVLLGDVDIEFNKKILVNYSENKGYFNAKAQDDTIGKNKKAEVHYVLQTRKRYYINQVNFPKDTTLAVNKEIKKTQANTLLKDKQPFDLDVIKAERERIDDRLKE
;
A
#
# COMPACT_ATOMS: atom_id res chain seq x y z
N MET A 1 -33.38 22.08 35.88
CA MET A 1 -32.97 21.55 34.58
C MET A 1 -31.77 22.29 33.96
N LYS A 2 -31.74 23.63 33.86
CA LYS A 2 -30.60 24.38 33.23
C LYS A 2 -29.23 24.16 33.90
N LYS A 3 -29.16 24.05 35.25
CA LYS A 3 -27.89 23.82 35.98
C LYS A 3 -27.28 22.43 35.69
N SER A 4 -28.12 21.41 35.52
CA SER A 4 -27.66 20.04 35.24
C SER A 4 -27.03 19.95 33.82
N ILE A 5 -27.65 20.58 32.85
CA ILE A 5 -27.13 20.59 31.44
C ILE A 5 -25.77 21.29 31.38
N LEU A 6 -25.61 22.42 32.11
CA LEU A 6 -24.33 23.16 32.15
C LEU A 6 -23.19 22.34 32.79
N THR A 7 -23.53 21.51 33.76
CA THR A 7 -22.57 20.59 34.40
C THR A 7 -22.13 19.48 33.46
N TYR A 8 -23.06 18.86 32.71
CA TYR A 8 -22.72 17.85 31.69
C TYR A 8 -21.86 18.43 30.55
N ILE A 9 -22.15 19.65 30.10
CA ILE A 9 -21.33 20.33 29.09
C ILE A 9 -19.90 20.56 29.58
N LYS A 10 -19.73 20.99 30.83
CA LYS A 10 -18.39 21.17 31.43
C LYS A 10 -17.64 19.84 31.57
N PHE A 11 -18.31 18.75 31.93
CA PHE A 11 -17.69 17.42 32.00
C PHE A 11 -17.27 16.93 30.59
N ILE A 12 -18.09 17.14 29.57
CA ILE A 12 -17.79 16.76 28.18
C ILE A 12 -16.62 17.59 27.62
N THR A 13 -16.60 18.92 27.88
CA THR A 13 -15.48 19.78 27.45
C THR A 13 -14.18 19.44 28.17
N CYS A 14 -14.23 19.13 29.46
CA CYS A 14 -13.05 18.68 30.21
C CYS A 14 -12.51 17.34 29.73
N SER A 15 -13.39 16.38 29.42
CA SER A 15 -13.00 15.07 28.85
C SER A 15 -12.37 15.20 27.42
N ILE A 16 -12.87 16.10 26.59
CA ILE A 16 -12.32 16.37 25.25
C ILE A 16 -10.94 17.04 25.35
N SER A 17 -10.73 17.93 26.33
CA SER A 17 -9.43 18.59 26.53
C SER A 17 -8.33 17.61 26.98
N ILE A 18 -8.66 16.55 27.71
CA ILE A 18 -7.70 15.54 28.19
C ILE A 18 -7.24 14.62 27.02
N LEU A 19 -8.08 14.38 26.01
CA LEU A 19 -7.75 13.57 24.84
C LEU A 19 -6.74 14.26 23.90
N GLY A 20 -6.66 15.58 23.90
CA GLY A 20 -5.74 16.34 23.03
C GLY A 20 -4.25 16.23 23.40
N ILE A 21 -3.92 15.86 24.64
CA ILE A 21 -2.53 15.87 25.14
C ILE A 21 -1.79 14.55 24.84
N SER A 22 -2.51 13.49 24.48
CA SER A 22 -1.94 12.14 24.31
C SER A 22 -1.20 11.93 22.97
N SER A 23 -1.36 12.83 21.99
CA SER A 23 -0.79 12.65 20.64
C SER A 23 0.75 12.74 20.60
N CYS A 24 1.36 13.46 21.56
CA CYS A 24 2.82 13.62 21.62
C CYS A 24 3.55 12.53 22.41
N SER A 25 2.82 11.64 23.11
CA SER A 25 3.45 10.74 24.08
C SER A 25 4.22 9.57 23.47
N ASN A 26 3.89 9.12 22.26
CA ASN A 26 4.53 7.95 21.65
C ASN A 26 5.96 8.20 21.18
N THR A 27 6.29 9.43 20.76
CA THR A 27 7.64 9.79 20.28
C THR A 27 8.65 10.02 21.41
N ARG A 28 8.20 10.13 22.67
CA ARG A 28 9.09 10.25 23.84
C ARG A 28 9.91 8.97 24.11
N PHE A 29 9.42 7.83 23.63
CA PHE A 29 10.08 6.53 23.80
C PHE A 29 11.13 6.24 22.72
N LEU A 30 11.24 7.10 21.71
CA LEU A 30 12.21 6.98 20.62
C LEU A 30 13.57 7.51 21.08
N LYS A 31 14.60 6.81 20.67
CA LYS A 31 15.99 7.23 20.87
C LYS A 31 16.30 8.54 20.14
N GLU A 32 17.42 9.14 20.47
CA GLU A 32 17.90 10.30 19.74
C GLU A 32 18.22 9.89 18.29
N GLY A 33 17.82 10.73 17.33
CA GLY A 33 17.98 10.43 15.90
C GLY A 33 16.90 9.52 15.29
N GLU A 34 16.12 8.78 16.08
CA GLU A 34 15.03 7.96 15.57
C GLU A 34 13.79 8.79 15.23
N MET A 35 13.14 8.47 14.11
CA MET A 35 11.87 9.05 13.70
C MET A 35 10.81 7.96 13.53
N LEU A 36 9.63 8.19 14.10
CA LEU A 36 8.46 7.32 13.91
C LEU A 36 7.93 7.50 12.49
N TYR A 37 7.89 6.42 11.74
CA TYR A 37 7.25 6.42 10.44
C TYR A 37 5.73 6.52 10.60
N THR A 38 5.15 7.57 10.04
CA THR A 38 3.72 7.88 10.16
C THR A 38 2.92 7.45 8.95
N GLY A 39 3.60 7.09 7.87
CA GLY A 39 3.01 6.63 6.62
C GLY A 39 3.69 7.21 5.40
N SER A 40 3.12 6.93 4.26
CA SER A 40 3.51 7.51 2.98
C SER A 40 2.34 8.18 2.29
N LYS A 41 2.64 9.15 1.45
CA LYS A 41 1.72 9.79 0.54
C LYS A 41 2.18 9.54 -0.88
N LEU A 42 1.29 9.04 -1.74
CA LEU A 42 1.58 8.83 -3.15
C LEU A 42 0.87 9.90 -3.99
N THR A 43 1.64 10.58 -4.82
CA THR A 43 1.13 11.47 -5.86
C THR A 43 1.47 10.86 -7.22
N ILE A 44 0.49 10.77 -8.10
CA ILE A 44 0.70 10.32 -9.48
C ILE A 44 0.60 11.52 -10.40
N GLU A 45 1.64 11.75 -11.19
CA GLU A 45 1.71 12.78 -12.22
C GLU A 45 1.68 12.12 -13.60
N GLY A 46 0.85 12.64 -14.50
CA GLY A 46 0.73 12.17 -15.87
C GLY A 46 -0.50 12.76 -16.54
N ASP A 47 -0.30 13.37 -17.71
CA ASP A 47 -1.33 14.13 -18.43
C ASP A 47 -2.34 13.25 -19.16
N SER A 48 -2.06 11.95 -19.29
CA SER A 48 -2.86 11.02 -20.10
C SER A 48 -3.70 10.03 -19.31
N LEU A 49 -3.73 10.14 -17.97
CA LEU A 49 -4.55 9.29 -17.11
C LEU A 49 -5.93 9.91 -16.91
N SER A 50 -6.97 9.11 -17.12
CA SER A 50 -8.31 9.49 -16.67
C SER A 50 -8.33 9.58 -15.13
N LYS A 51 -9.29 10.35 -14.58
CA LYS A 51 -9.43 10.45 -13.12
C LYS A 51 -9.67 9.08 -12.47
N THR A 52 -10.42 8.20 -13.14
CA THR A 52 -10.73 6.84 -12.69
C THR A 52 -9.48 5.97 -12.69
N ASP A 53 -8.74 5.93 -13.81
CA ASP A 53 -7.51 5.14 -13.90
C ASP A 53 -6.46 5.59 -12.90
N LYS A 54 -6.36 6.90 -12.68
CA LYS A 54 -5.45 7.47 -11.68
C LYS A 54 -5.82 7.05 -10.26
N ALA A 55 -7.11 7.04 -9.92
CA ALA A 55 -7.57 6.64 -8.60
C ALA A 55 -7.34 5.14 -8.37
N GLU A 56 -7.66 4.30 -9.35
CA GLU A 56 -7.43 2.84 -9.30
C GLU A 56 -5.95 2.51 -9.17
N LEU A 57 -5.12 3.10 -10.04
CA LEU A 57 -3.67 2.91 -9.99
C LEU A 57 -3.10 3.31 -8.63
N LYS A 58 -3.54 4.46 -8.10
CA LYS A 58 -3.10 4.97 -6.80
C LYS A 58 -3.46 4.01 -5.66
N ASP A 59 -4.72 3.56 -5.59
CA ASP A 59 -5.19 2.65 -4.55
C ASP A 59 -4.40 1.33 -4.54
N ASN A 60 -4.14 0.77 -5.71
CA ASN A 60 -3.36 -0.44 -5.84
C ASN A 60 -1.88 -0.23 -5.47
N LEU A 61 -1.28 0.87 -5.87
CA LEU A 61 0.11 1.20 -5.54
C LEU A 61 0.29 1.45 -4.05
N GLU A 62 -0.60 2.21 -3.42
CA GLU A 62 -0.54 2.48 -1.98
C GLU A 62 -0.60 1.20 -1.13
N LYS A 63 -1.32 0.16 -1.59
CA LYS A 63 -1.35 -1.16 -0.92
C LYS A 63 0.00 -1.87 -0.92
N ASN A 64 0.84 -1.61 -1.90
CA ASN A 64 2.13 -2.28 -2.10
C ASN A 64 3.31 -1.59 -1.39
N ILE A 65 3.17 -0.36 -0.91
CA ILE A 65 4.21 0.34 -0.14
C ILE A 65 4.40 -0.33 1.22
N ILE A 66 5.63 -0.66 1.57
CA ILE A 66 6.00 -1.33 2.82
C ILE A 66 7.18 -0.62 3.52
N PRO A 67 7.28 -0.73 4.86
CA PRO A 67 6.29 -1.29 5.78
C PRO A 67 5.07 -0.38 5.95
N LYS A 68 3.95 -0.94 6.40
CA LYS A 68 2.80 -0.12 6.79
C LYS A 68 3.10 0.60 8.11
N PRO A 69 2.64 1.84 8.31
CA PRO A 69 2.82 2.55 9.57
C PRO A 69 2.05 1.85 10.70
N ASN A 70 2.40 2.19 11.93
CA ASN A 70 1.66 1.73 13.09
C ASN A 70 0.18 2.11 12.98
N SER A 71 -0.70 1.16 13.34
CA SER A 71 -2.15 1.36 13.30
C SER A 71 -2.56 2.59 14.11
N SER A 72 -3.46 3.39 13.56
CA SER A 72 -3.98 4.58 14.22
C SER A 72 -5.51 4.56 14.26
N PHE A 73 -6.08 5.11 15.33
CA PHE A 73 -7.50 5.33 15.48
C PHE A 73 -7.70 6.77 15.99
N LEU A 74 -8.45 7.58 15.28
CA LEU A 74 -8.65 9.01 15.54
C LEU A 74 -7.33 9.78 15.80
N GLY A 75 -6.30 9.49 15.03
CA GLY A 75 -4.97 10.12 15.16
C GLY A 75 -4.11 9.59 16.33
N LEU A 76 -4.68 8.75 17.18
CA LEU A 76 -3.98 8.08 18.28
C LEU A 76 -3.43 6.73 17.82
N ARG A 77 -2.34 6.28 18.45
CA ARG A 77 -1.75 4.96 18.21
C ARG A 77 -1.76 4.12 19.48
N PRO A 78 -2.94 3.61 19.91
CA PRO A 78 -3.07 2.92 21.19
C PRO A 78 -2.23 1.65 21.28
N ARG A 79 -2.13 0.87 20.20
CA ARG A 79 -1.30 -0.35 20.17
C ARG A 79 0.19 -0.05 20.31
N LEU A 80 0.67 1.03 19.69
CA LEU A 80 2.04 1.52 19.86
C LEU A 80 2.27 1.99 21.31
N TYR A 81 1.30 2.69 21.90
CA TYR A 81 1.39 3.13 23.28
C TYR A 81 1.48 1.93 24.26
N ILE A 82 0.63 0.92 24.10
CA ILE A 82 0.67 -0.31 24.90
C ILE A 82 2.04 -0.98 24.80
N TYR A 83 2.61 -1.09 23.60
CA TYR A 83 3.95 -1.64 23.42
C TYR A 83 5.00 -0.87 24.21
N ASN A 84 4.97 0.46 24.11
CA ASN A 84 5.98 1.34 24.72
C ASN A 84 5.92 1.37 26.24
N ILE A 85 4.72 1.34 26.85
CA ILE A 85 4.58 1.38 28.32
C ILE A 85 4.78 0.01 28.96
N THR A 86 4.63 -1.08 28.20
CA THR A 86 4.80 -2.44 28.73
C THR A 86 6.28 -2.78 28.80
N SER A 87 6.78 -2.98 30.03
CA SER A 87 8.17 -3.40 30.25
C SER A 87 8.48 -4.74 29.58
N GLU A 88 9.76 -4.99 29.26
CA GLU A 88 10.19 -6.22 28.63
C GLU A 88 9.84 -7.45 29.49
N PRO A 89 9.11 -8.43 28.93
CA PRO A 89 8.73 -9.62 29.67
C PRO A 89 9.93 -10.56 29.82
N LYS A 90 10.15 -11.07 31.04
CA LYS A 90 11.23 -12.05 31.32
C LYS A 90 11.01 -13.41 30.65
N LYS A 91 9.78 -13.75 30.27
CA LYS A 91 9.40 -15.04 29.66
C LYS A 91 8.49 -14.77 28.45
N GLN A 92 8.58 -15.60 27.42
CA GLN A 92 7.72 -15.52 26.22
C GLN A 92 6.29 -16.04 26.49
N LYS A 93 5.77 -15.82 27.69
CA LYS A 93 4.42 -16.21 28.13
C LYS A 93 3.90 -15.27 29.23
N GLY A 94 2.59 -15.30 29.45
CA GLY A 94 1.92 -14.53 30.48
C GLY A 94 1.41 -13.15 29.97
N LEU A 95 0.72 -12.43 30.87
CA LEU A 95 -0.01 -11.21 30.51
C LEU A 95 0.88 -10.11 29.95
N LYS A 96 2.07 -9.89 30.50
CA LYS A 96 3.01 -8.87 29.99
C LYS A 96 3.47 -9.17 28.55
N TYR A 97 3.80 -10.44 28.27
CA TYR A 97 4.16 -10.87 26.92
C TYR A 97 3.00 -10.66 25.95
N TRP A 98 1.79 -11.06 26.35
CA TRP A 98 0.60 -10.90 25.54
C TRP A 98 0.28 -9.42 25.26
N LEU A 99 0.33 -8.56 26.29
CA LEU A 99 0.11 -7.12 26.13
C LEU A 99 1.13 -6.49 25.17
N LYS A 100 2.43 -6.81 25.35
CA LYS A 100 3.48 -6.19 24.54
C LYS A 100 3.48 -6.68 23.08
N TYR A 101 3.40 -8.01 22.87
CA TYR A 101 3.65 -8.60 21.56
C TYR A 101 2.40 -9.08 20.79
N LYS A 102 1.26 -9.23 21.46
CA LYS A 102 0.01 -9.59 20.80
C LYS A 102 -0.96 -8.41 20.66
N VAL A 103 -1.10 -7.61 21.72
CA VAL A 103 -1.94 -6.42 21.70
C VAL A 103 -1.13 -5.20 21.22
N GLY A 104 0.05 -4.98 21.78
CA GLY A 104 0.97 -3.92 21.41
C GLY A 104 1.49 -4.08 19.97
N GLN A 105 2.00 -3.00 19.43
CA GLN A 105 2.64 -2.95 18.11
C GLN A 105 3.98 -2.23 18.25
N LYS A 106 5.08 -2.92 17.86
CA LYS A 106 6.43 -2.33 17.83
C LYS A 106 6.42 -1.05 16.98
N PRO A 107 7.14 0.01 17.38
CA PRO A 107 7.29 1.19 16.55
C PRO A 107 7.90 0.82 15.19
N VAL A 108 7.31 1.32 14.12
CA VAL A 108 7.89 1.31 12.78
C VAL A 108 8.64 2.61 12.62
N LEU A 109 9.95 2.53 12.44
CA LEU A 109 10.83 3.68 12.32
C LEU A 109 11.05 4.04 10.85
N LEU A 110 11.44 5.29 10.59
CA LEU A 110 11.83 5.70 9.23
C LEU A 110 13.00 4.85 8.71
N GLY A 111 13.95 4.47 9.58
CA GLY A 111 15.06 3.59 9.22
C GLY A 111 14.66 2.16 8.83
N ASP A 112 13.44 1.73 9.14
CA ASP A 112 12.89 0.44 8.71
C ASP A 112 12.31 0.51 7.28
N VAL A 113 12.19 1.71 6.69
CA VAL A 113 11.59 1.92 5.36
C VAL A 113 12.66 1.89 4.30
N ASP A 114 12.65 0.86 3.46
CA ASP A 114 13.47 0.84 2.25
C ASP A 114 12.79 1.65 1.14
N ILE A 115 13.15 2.94 1.07
CA ILE A 115 12.56 3.91 0.14
C ILE A 115 12.87 3.51 -1.31
N GLU A 116 14.10 3.06 -1.59
CA GLU A 116 14.51 2.66 -2.94
C GLU A 116 13.76 1.40 -3.40
N PHE A 117 13.55 0.45 -2.50
CA PHE A 117 12.74 -0.73 -2.80
C PHE A 117 11.28 -0.35 -3.10
N ASN A 118 10.69 0.53 -2.30
CA ASN A 118 9.34 1.03 -2.55
C ASN A 118 9.22 1.74 -3.91
N LYS A 119 10.21 2.57 -4.29
CA LYS A 119 10.23 3.19 -5.63
C LYS A 119 10.25 2.14 -6.74
N LYS A 120 11.05 1.09 -6.59
CA LYS A 120 11.09 -0.03 -7.56
C LYS A 120 9.74 -0.75 -7.65
N ILE A 121 9.06 -0.99 -6.51
CA ILE A 121 7.72 -1.58 -6.49
C ILE A 121 6.74 -0.70 -7.28
N LEU A 122 6.74 0.62 -7.02
CA LEU A 122 5.84 1.56 -7.69
C LEU A 122 6.06 1.56 -9.21
N VAL A 123 7.31 1.58 -9.67
CA VAL A 123 7.65 1.54 -11.09
C VAL A 123 7.25 0.21 -11.71
N ASN A 124 7.69 -0.92 -11.14
CA ASN A 124 7.41 -2.25 -11.68
C ASN A 124 5.90 -2.54 -11.77
N TYR A 125 5.14 -2.16 -10.74
CA TYR A 125 3.69 -2.32 -10.79
C TYR A 125 3.07 -1.50 -11.93
N SER A 126 3.54 -0.26 -12.11
CA SER A 126 3.04 0.62 -13.17
C SER A 126 3.37 0.06 -14.57
N GLU A 127 4.57 -0.46 -14.76
CA GLU A 127 4.99 -1.11 -16.02
C GLU A 127 4.15 -2.35 -16.30
N ASN A 128 3.86 -3.17 -15.28
CA ASN A 128 2.98 -4.33 -15.40
C ASN A 128 1.55 -3.95 -15.81
N LYS A 129 1.12 -2.73 -15.52
CA LYS A 129 -0.18 -2.17 -15.93
C LYS A 129 -0.12 -1.34 -17.23
N GLY A 130 1.01 -1.41 -17.96
CA GLY A 130 1.19 -0.78 -19.26
C GLY A 130 1.70 0.66 -19.23
N TYR A 131 2.12 1.17 -18.06
CA TYR A 131 2.75 2.48 -17.96
C TYR A 131 4.27 2.35 -18.03
N PHE A 132 4.78 1.92 -19.19
CA PHE A 132 6.21 1.79 -19.43
C PHE A 132 6.91 3.16 -19.31
N ASN A 133 8.17 3.14 -18.86
CA ASN A 133 8.95 4.34 -18.55
C ASN A 133 8.39 5.18 -17.38
N ALA A 134 7.66 4.57 -16.47
CA ALA A 134 7.32 5.21 -15.20
C ALA A 134 8.59 5.52 -14.40
N LYS A 135 8.56 6.63 -13.67
CA LYS A 135 9.67 7.04 -12.77
C LYS A 135 9.10 7.42 -11.41
N ALA A 136 9.74 6.95 -10.35
CA ALA A 136 9.38 7.31 -8.99
C ALA A 136 10.46 8.17 -8.36
N GLN A 137 10.04 9.24 -7.71
CA GLN A 137 10.86 10.12 -6.87
C GLN A 137 10.31 10.10 -5.46
N ASP A 138 11.11 10.49 -4.49
CA ASP A 138 10.71 10.56 -3.09
C ASP A 138 11.18 11.86 -2.45
N ASP A 139 10.48 12.26 -1.40
CA ASP A 139 10.86 13.27 -0.44
C ASP A 139 10.42 12.83 0.95
N THR A 140 11.23 13.11 1.95
CA THR A 140 10.93 12.74 3.33
C THR A 140 10.70 13.97 4.19
N ILE A 141 9.49 14.09 4.72
CA ILE A 141 9.11 15.21 5.58
C ILE A 141 9.15 14.75 7.03
N GLY A 142 10.07 15.33 7.80
CA GLY A 142 10.25 15.04 9.22
C GLY A 142 9.91 16.23 10.11
N LYS A 143 9.12 15.98 11.19
CA LYS A 143 8.82 16.97 12.24
C LYS A 143 8.50 16.28 13.57
N ASN A 144 9.05 16.81 14.67
CA ASN A 144 8.74 16.34 16.04
C ASN A 144 8.92 14.82 16.21
N LYS A 145 10.07 14.28 15.76
CA LYS A 145 10.38 12.84 15.75
C LYS A 145 9.36 11.97 14.98
N LYS A 146 8.62 12.54 14.05
CA LYS A 146 7.73 11.83 13.12
C LYS A 146 8.19 12.10 11.71
N ALA A 147 8.10 11.11 10.84
CA ALA A 147 8.43 11.24 9.43
C ALA A 147 7.36 10.62 8.54
N GLU A 148 7.12 11.24 7.40
CA GLU A 148 6.25 10.77 6.32
C GLU A 148 7.07 10.76 5.03
N VAL A 149 6.95 9.71 4.22
CA VAL A 149 7.63 9.62 2.93
C VAL A 149 6.64 9.96 1.83
N HIS A 150 6.96 10.97 1.03
CA HIS A 150 6.16 11.37 -0.11
C HIS A 150 6.77 10.78 -1.37
N TYR A 151 6.03 9.91 -2.05
CA TYR A 151 6.41 9.39 -3.36
C TYR A 151 5.69 10.16 -4.47
N VAL A 152 6.42 10.53 -5.50
CA VAL A 152 5.88 11.11 -6.73
C VAL A 152 6.15 10.12 -7.86
N LEU A 153 5.10 9.52 -8.41
CA LEU A 153 5.17 8.63 -9.54
C LEU A 153 4.80 9.39 -10.82
N GLN A 154 5.75 9.55 -11.70
CA GLN A 154 5.56 10.11 -13.02
C GLN A 154 5.24 9.00 -14.01
N THR A 155 4.05 9.02 -14.60
CA THR A 155 3.63 8.07 -15.63
C THR A 155 3.54 8.78 -16.99
N ARG A 156 3.79 7.99 -18.06
CA ARG A 156 3.52 8.41 -19.43
C ARG A 156 2.23 7.76 -19.93
N LYS A 157 1.98 7.84 -21.24
CA LYS A 157 0.81 7.20 -21.87
C LYS A 157 0.81 5.70 -21.56
N ARG A 158 -0.37 5.18 -21.27
CA ARG A 158 -0.60 3.74 -21.12
C ARG A 158 -0.50 3.06 -22.48
N TYR A 159 0.13 1.91 -22.53
CA TYR A 159 0.20 1.07 -23.71
C TYR A 159 -1.05 0.18 -23.79
N TYR A 160 -1.38 -0.17 -25.02
CA TYR A 160 -2.53 -0.99 -25.35
C TYR A 160 -2.09 -2.13 -26.27
N ILE A 161 -2.75 -3.29 -26.18
CA ILE A 161 -2.58 -4.39 -27.11
C ILE A 161 -3.05 -3.91 -28.47
N ASN A 162 -2.15 -3.89 -29.46
CA ASN A 162 -2.54 -3.45 -30.79
C ASN A 162 -3.39 -4.49 -31.50
N GLN A 163 -2.95 -5.75 -31.48
CA GLN A 163 -3.59 -6.86 -32.16
C GLN A 163 -3.21 -8.18 -31.48
N VAL A 164 -4.17 -9.12 -31.40
CA VAL A 164 -3.96 -10.48 -30.94
C VAL A 164 -3.98 -11.43 -32.16
N ASN A 165 -2.87 -12.10 -32.41
CA ASN A 165 -2.75 -13.01 -33.55
C ASN A 165 -2.62 -14.46 -33.07
N PHE A 166 -3.44 -15.34 -33.63
CA PHE A 166 -3.35 -16.77 -33.46
C PHE A 166 -2.72 -17.42 -34.69
N PRO A 167 -2.11 -18.62 -34.58
CA PRO A 167 -1.52 -19.31 -35.71
C PRO A 167 -2.51 -19.50 -36.88
N LYS A 168 -2.11 -19.11 -38.08
CA LYS A 168 -2.89 -19.32 -39.30
C LYS A 168 -2.61 -20.71 -39.90
N ASP A 169 -1.36 -21.11 -39.84
CA ASP A 169 -0.93 -22.45 -40.27
C ASP A 169 -1.23 -23.46 -39.16
N THR A 170 -2.06 -24.43 -39.46
CA THR A 170 -2.50 -25.51 -38.58
C THR A 170 -1.97 -26.88 -38.98
N THR A 171 -0.92 -26.92 -39.77
CA THR A 171 -0.24 -28.19 -40.18
C THR A 171 0.41 -28.85 -38.95
N LEU A 172 0.97 -28.07 -38.04
CA LEU A 172 1.47 -28.56 -36.76
C LEU A 172 0.33 -28.78 -35.79
N ALA A 173 0.32 -29.93 -35.12
CA ALA A 173 -0.70 -30.28 -34.12
C ALA A 173 -0.82 -29.21 -33.02
N VAL A 174 0.32 -28.69 -32.55
CA VAL A 174 0.32 -27.62 -31.49
C VAL A 174 -0.37 -26.34 -31.98
N ASN A 175 -0.15 -25.92 -33.20
CA ASN A 175 -0.79 -24.73 -33.78
C ASN A 175 -2.31 -24.93 -33.91
N LYS A 176 -2.73 -26.14 -34.29
CA LYS A 176 -4.15 -26.51 -34.35
C LYS A 176 -4.82 -26.40 -33.00
N GLU A 177 -4.19 -26.90 -31.93
CA GLU A 177 -4.73 -26.81 -30.56
C GLU A 177 -4.73 -25.36 -30.07
N ILE A 178 -3.65 -24.60 -30.25
CA ILE A 178 -3.60 -23.18 -29.92
C ILE A 178 -4.73 -22.41 -30.61
N LYS A 179 -4.98 -22.68 -31.88
CA LYS A 179 -6.06 -22.02 -32.64
C LYS A 179 -7.45 -22.29 -32.04
N LYS A 180 -7.70 -23.49 -31.52
CA LYS A 180 -8.97 -23.82 -30.85
C LYS A 180 -9.19 -22.97 -29.60
N THR A 181 -8.15 -22.51 -28.95
CA THR A 181 -8.27 -21.65 -27.77
C THR A 181 -8.68 -20.20 -28.09
N GLN A 182 -8.66 -19.81 -29.37
CA GLN A 182 -8.94 -18.43 -29.81
C GLN A 182 -10.34 -17.94 -29.39
N ALA A 183 -11.35 -18.80 -29.39
CA ALA A 183 -12.70 -18.43 -29.06
C ALA A 183 -12.88 -17.92 -27.60
N ASN A 184 -12.03 -18.42 -26.69
CA ASN A 184 -12.10 -18.11 -25.27
C ASN A 184 -10.88 -17.28 -24.80
N THR A 185 -10.23 -16.55 -25.71
CA THR A 185 -9.08 -15.71 -25.35
C THR A 185 -9.45 -14.61 -24.36
N LEU A 186 -8.59 -14.38 -23.39
CA LEU A 186 -8.69 -13.28 -22.43
C LEU A 186 -8.18 -11.96 -23.03
N LEU A 187 -7.45 -12.04 -24.16
CA LEU A 187 -6.84 -10.89 -24.80
C LEU A 187 -7.78 -10.34 -25.90
N LYS A 188 -7.88 -9.02 -25.95
CA LYS A 188 -8.68 -8.31 -26.95
C LYS A 188 -7.83 -7.23 -27.62
N ASP A 189 -8.07 -7.00 -28.89
CA ASP A 189 -7.49 -5.86 -29.61
C ASP A 189 -7.88 -4.56 -28.91
N LYS A 190 -6.95 -3.63 -28.83
CA LYS A 190 -7.14 -2.31 -28.23
C LYS A 190 -7.46 -2.29 -26.72
N GLN A 191 -7.39 -3.44 -26.02
CA GLN A 191 -7.47 -3.41 -24.55
C GLN A 191 -6.19 -2.84 -23.94
N PRO A 192 -6.26 -2.23 -22.75
CA PRO A 192 -5.09 -1.80 -22.01
C PRO A 192 -4.12 -2.96 -21.77
N PHE A 193 -2.81 -2.71 -21.90
CA PHE A 193 -1.81 -3.70 -21.54
C PHE A 193 -1.92 -4.00 -20.04
N ASP A 194 -1.98 -5.27 -19.71
CA ASP A 194 -1.96 -5.80 -18.36
C ASP A 194 -1.21 -7.14 -18.35
N LEU A 195 -0.04 -7.15 -17.67
CA LEU A 195 0.81 -8.33 -17.63
C LEU A 195 0.13 -9.51 -16.92
N ASP A 196 -0.75 -9.25 -15.94
CA ASP A 196 -1.45 -10.32 -15.24
C ASP A 196 -2.44 -11.04 -16.16
N VAL A 197 -3.13 -10.30 -17.04
CA VAL A 197 -4.03 -10.86 -18.06
C VAL A 197 -3.24 -11.66 -19.10
N ILE A 198 -2.06 -11.17 -19.51
CA ILE A 198 -1.19 -11.88 -20.46
C ILE A 198 -0.68 -13.19 -19.84
N LYS A 199 -0.29 -13.18 -18.58
CA LYS A 199 0.12 -14.40 -17.85
C LYS A 199 -1.03 -15.41 -17.74
N ALA A 200 -2.22 -14.94 -17.36
CA ALA A 200 -3.41 -15.79 -17.28
C ALA A 200 -3.78 -16.41 -18.63
N GLU A 201 -3.66 -15.65 -19.72
CA GLU A 201 -3.87 -16.19 -21.07
C GLU A 201 -2.84 -17.27 -21.44
N ARG A 202 -1.56 -17.04 -21.11
CA ARG A 202 -0.52 -18.03 -21.31
C ARG A 202 -0.80 -19.30 -20.54
N GLU A 203 -1.15 -19.21 -19.25
CA GLU A 203 -1.49 -20.35 -18.41
C GLU A 203 -2.69 -21.12 -18.98
N ARG A 204 -3.74 -20.42 -19.38
CA ARG A 204 -4.93 -21.00 -20.01
C ARG A 204 -4.60 -21.81 -21.28
N ILE A 205 -3.71 -21.29 -22.13
CA ILE A 205 -3.26 -22.00 -23.35
C ILE A 205 -2.40 -23.20 -22.98
N ASP A 206 -1.48 -23.02 -22.03
CA ASP A 206 -0.57 -24.08 -21.59
C ASP A 206 -1.34 -25.27 -20.94
N ASP A 207 -2.34 -24.99 -20.13
CA ASP A 207 -3.21 -26.01 -19.55
C ASP A 207 -3.95 -26.81 -20.63
N ARG A 208 -4.46 -26.11 -21.66
CA ARG A 208 -5.13 -26.77 -22.78
C ARG A 208 -4.20 -27.66 -23.60
N LEU A 209 -2.92 -27.32 -23.71
CA LEU A 209 -1.93 -28.13 -24.45
C LEU A 209 -1.47 -29.37 -23.69
N LYS A 210 -1.74 -29.44 -22.36
CA LYS A 210 -1.42 -30.59 -21.50
C LYS A 210 -2.55 -31.63 -21.41
N GLU A 211 -3.77 -31.28 -21.82
CA GLU A 211 -4.92 -32.18 -21.91
C GLU A 211 -4.82 -33.14 -23.14
#